data_e988b19f70d42660f876022920da26e7
#
_entry.id   e988b19f70d42660f876022920da26e7
#
_cell.length_a   1.000
_cell.length_b   1.000
_cell.length_c   1.000
_cell.angle_alpha   90.00
_cell.angle_beta   90.00
_cell.angle_gamma   90.00
#
_symmetry.space_group_name_H-M   'P 1'
#
loop_
_entity.id
_entity.type
_entity.pdbx_description
1 polymer ?
#
loop_
_entity_poly.entity_id
_entity_poly.type
_entity_poly.pdbx_seq_one_letter_code
_entity_poly.pdbx_strand_id
1 'polypeptide(L)'
;NLISKYEPSYIFVNKNNNYNFSRFKRKKIFMNYILLENKKKIKIKINKDLKILISTSGTTGNPKYVKLTKQNIDSNTLSILKFLKINKKDTTITTLPMNYVYGLSIINTHLLAGAKIVLNDYSVVDKRFWSSLIDNKITNINGVPYLYEILDKIKFLEKNLSSIRFFTQAGGKIDKKIQKKLITFCLKNSKKIYFMYGAAEATARMGYLPWKYVKEKFGSIGKAVQGGKFWLEDKNKKKIKHNQKSGELIYSGKNVSPGYAKSYEDLNENNNCDILRTGDYAKRDKDGFYYLLGRSDKFVKIQGNRLNLEDIELYTLSFGIKSICKLNKKKIAIFVEKNVDEKMLLKKIKNKITIHPSNFLIKKIPKFPINKNLKISYNHKMFN
;
A
#
# COMPACT_ATOMS: atom_id res chain seq x y z
N ASN A 1 7.01 7.70 22.10
CA ASN A 1 5.78 8.45 22.25
C ASN A 1 5.74 9.59 21.21
N LEU A 2 4.64 9.71 20.43
CA LEU A 2 4.50 10.74 19.39
C LEU A 2 4.42 12.16 19.98
N ILE A 3 3.85 12.28 21.16
CA ILE A 3 3.69 13.56 21.85
C ILE A 3 5.05 14.19 22.16
N SER A 4 5.96 13.43 22.77
CA SER A 4 7.32 13.92 23.06
C SER A 4 8.19 14.11 21.82
N LYS A 5 7.85 13.44 20.73
CA LYS A 5 8.60 13.50 19.47
C LYS A 5 8.25 14.74 18.65
N TYR A 6 6.98 15.13 18.64
CA TYR A 6 6.45 16.19 17.76
C TYR A 6 5.81 17.35 18.50
N GLU A 7 5.75 17.29 19.84
CA GLU A 7 5.25 18.35 20.71
C GLU A 7 3.98 19.05 20.19
N PRO A 8 2.89 18.29 19.88
CA PRO A 8 1.72 18.85 19.23
C PRO A 8 1.01 19.90 20.11
N SER A 9 0.58 20.99 19.49
CA SER A 9 -0.24 22.01 20.16
C SER A 9 -1.64 21.48 20.53
N TYR A 10 -2.16 20.58 19.70
CA TYR A 10 -3.49 19.98 19.90
C TYR A 10 -3.45 18.48 19.63
N ILE A 11 -4.31 17.75 20.34
CA ILE A 11 -4.55 16.32 20.10
C ILE A 11 -6.06 16.11 19.97
N PHE A 12 -6.48 15.35 18.96
CA PHE A 12 -7.85 14.94 18.77
C PHE A 12 -7.97 13.44 19.03
N VAL A 13 -8.68 13.07 20.09
CA VAL A 13 -8.74 11.69 20.60
C VAL A 13 -10.18 11.24 20.84
N ASN A 14 -10.42 9.93 20.72
CA ASN A 14 -11.69 9.35 21.11
C ASN A 14 -11.88 9.46 22.64
N LYS A 15 -13.10 9.74 23.12
CA LYS A 15 -13.43 9.85 24.55
C LYS A 15 -13.07 8.60 25.35
N ASN A 16 -13.18 7.43 24.75
CA ASN A 16 -12.90 6.13 25.37
C ASN A 16 -11.39 5.78 25.38
N ASN A 17 -10.53 6.74 25.03
CA ASN A 17 -9.09 6.54 25.05
C ASN A 17 -8.56 6.68 26.49
N ASN A 18 -8.01 5.61 27.05
CA ASN A 18 -7.52 5.54 28.43
C ASN A 18 -6.12 6.14 28.63
N TYR A 19 -5.56 6.84 27.66
CA TYR A 19 -4.27 7.50 27.83
C TYR A 19 -4.34 8.68 28.77
N ASN A 20 -3.38 8.75 29.69
CA ASN A 20 -3.21 9.93 30.54
C ASN A 20 -2.57 11.07 29.74
N PHE A 21 -3.33 12.12 29.51
CA PHE A 21 -2.89 13.34 28.82
C PHE A 21 -2.69 14.50 29.81
N SER A 22 -1.99 14.29 30.93
CA SER A 22 -1.80 15.30 32.00
C SER A 22 -1.24 16.65 31.52
N ARG A 23 -0.45 16.65 30.42
CA ARG A 23 0.07 17.87 29.76
C ARG A 23 -0.98 18.65 28.96
N PHE A 24 -2.19 18.12 28.81
CA PHE A 24 -3.22 18.70 27.95
C PHE A 24 -4.44 19.07 28.77
N LYS A 25 -5.12 20.15 28.38
CA LYS A 25 -6.44 20.55 28.88
C LYS A 25 -7.50 20.29 27.81
N ARG A 26 -8.70 19.93 28.25
CA ARG A 26 -9.85 19.78 27.35
C ARG A 26 -10.23 21.14 26.76
N LYS A 27 -10.36 21.23 25.44
CA LYS A 27 -10.75 22.46 24.71
C LYS A 27 -12.19 22.37 24.22
N LYS A 28 -12.54 21.27 23.51
CA LYS A 28 -13.85 21.08 22.90
C LYS A 28 -14.20 19.61 22.77
N ILE A 29 -15.49 19.31 22.77
CA ILE A 29 -16.03 17.96 22.54
C ILE A 29 -16.76 17.97 21.21
N PHE A 30 -16.55 16.92 20.41
CA PHE A 30 -17.23 16.64 19.15
C PHE A 30 -17.67 15.19 19.15
N MET A 31 -18.97 14.95 19.31
CA MET A 31 -19.50 13.58 19.35
C MET A 31 -18.70 12.69 20.32
N ASN A 32 -18.05 11.65 19.82
CA ASN A 32 -17.22 10.73 20.58
C ASN A 32 -15.74 11.13 20.68
N TYR A 33 -15.40 12.37 20.31
CA TYR A 33 -14.02 12.85 20.31
C TYR A 33 -13.85 14.06 21.20
N ILE A 34 -12.64 14.25 21.71
CA ILE A 34 -12.22 15.39 22.50
C ILE A 34 -11.04 16.06 21.84
N LEU A 35 -11.11 17.36 21.65
CA LEU A 35 -9.96 18.19 21.30
C LEU A 35 -9.26 18.60 22.60
N LEU A 36 -7.99 18.23 22.72
CA LEU A 36 -7.11 18.54 23.82
C LEU A 36 -6.09 19.57 23.37
N GLU A 37 -5.85 20.61 24.17
CA GLU A 37 -4.84 21.64 23.92
C GLU A 37 -3.65 21.45 24.87
N ASN A 38 -2.42 21.52 24.35
CA ASN A 38 -1.20 21.41 25.14
C ASN A 38 -1.08 22.63 26.07
N LYS A 39 -0.90 22.39 27.37
CA LYS A 39 -0.69 23.45 28.37
C LYS A 39 0.63 24.20 28.14
N LYS A 40 1.64 23.50 27.63
CA LYS A 40 2.94 24.06 27.30
C LYS A 40 2.92 24.56 25.86
N LYS A 41 2.95 25.88 25.68
CA LYS A 41 3.07 26.51 24.35
C LYS A 41 4.53 26.48 23.90
N ILE A 42 4.87 25.47 23.11
CA ILE A 42 6.19 25.40 22.47
C ILE A 42 6.06 26.00 21.07
N LYS A 43 6.88 27.01 20.78
CA LYS A 43 6.96 27.58 19.43
C LYS A 43 7.86 26.66 18.58
N ILE A 44 7.24 25.80 17.77
CA ILE A 44 7.94 24.96 16.81
C ILE A 44 7.90 25.67 15.45
N LYS A 45 9.05 25.83 14.83
CA LYS A 45 9.14 26.31 13.46
C LYS A 45 8.78 25.18 12.51
N ILE A 46 7.70 25.35 11.75
CA ILE A 46 7.21 24.36 10.79
C ILE A 46 7.27 24.97 9.39
N ASN A 47 7.79 24.24 8.42
CA ASN A 47 7.75 24.66 7.03
C ASN A 47 6.31 24.95 6.60
N LYS A 48 6.06 26.12 6.01
CA LYS A 48 4.71 26.58 5.60
C LYS A 48 4.00 25.65 4.63
N ASP A 49 4.76 24.91 3.83
CA ASP A 49 4.25 23.99 2.81
C ASP A 49 3.95 22.61 3.38
N LEU A 50 4.54 22.24 4.52
CA LEU A 50 4.25 20.97 5.20
C LEU A 50 2.81 20.96 5.72
N LYS A 51 2.06 19.92 5.37
CA LYS A 51 0.64 19.78 5.75
C LYS A 51 0.36 18.53 6.57
N ILE A 52 1.02 17.43 6.25
CA ILE A 52 0.73 16.12 6.87
C ILE A 52 2.02 15.38 7.16
N LEU A 53 2.06 14.70 8.30
CA LEU A 53 2.98 13.62 8.58
C LEU A 53 2.19 12.31 8.52
N ILE A 54 2.58 11.42 7.63
CA ILE A 54 1.92 10.11 7.50
C ILE A 54 2.86 8.99 7.88
N SER A 55 2.39 8.07 8.73
CA SER A 55 3.21 6.93 9.16
C SER A 55 3.33 5.88 8.06
N THR A 56 4.54 5.35 7.89
CA THR A 56 4.76 4.14 7.11
C THR A 56 5.09 2.98 8.03
N SER A 57 4.69 1.78 7.66
CA SER A 57 5.14 0.56 8.31
C SER A 57 6.59 0.28 7.90
N GLY A 58 7.54 1.00 8.50
CA GLY A 58 8.96 0.80 8.21
C GLY A 58 9.40 -0.65 8.44
N THR A 59 10.28 -1.15 7.57
CA THR A 59 10.91 -2.49 7.71
C THR A 59 11.73 -2.63 8.99
N THR A 60 12.05 -1.54 9.67
CA THR A 60 12.90 -1.47 10.87
C THR A 60 12.13 -1.51 12.21
N GLY A 61 10.81 -1.74 12.20
CA GLY A 61 10.00 -1.85 13.43
C GLY A 61 9.52 -0.52 14.01
N ASN A 62 10.25 0.57 13.83
CA ASN A 62 9.80 1.91 14.22
C ASN A 62 9.10 2.61 13.06
N PRO A 63 7.88 3.13 13.24
CA PRO A 63 7.18 3.86 12.18
C PRO A 63 7.98 5.10 11.79
N LYS A 64 8.24 5.23 10.48
CA LYS A 64 8.79 6.45 9.89
C LYS A 64 7.64 7.37 9.51
N TYR A 65 7.82 8.66 9.68
CA TYR A 65 6.82 9.67 9.34
C TYR A 65 7.27 10.44 8.11
N VAL A 66 6.53 10.24 7.02
CA VAL A 66 6.78 10.94 5.74
C VAL A 66 6.18 12.32 5.79
N LYS A 67 6.95 13.32 5.43
CA LYS A 67 6.51 14.71 5.28
C LYS A 67 5.73 14.87 3.98
N LEU A 68 4.50 15.35 4.00
CA LEU A 68 3.71 15.64 2.81
C LEU A 68 3.41 17.13 2.74
N THR A 69 3.84 17.76 1.65
CA THR A 69 3.58 19.18 1.38
C THR A 69 2.23 19.36 0.67
N LYS A 70 1.73 20.60 0.65
CA LYS A 70 0.57 20.97 -0.15
C LYS A 70 0.74 20.57 -1.61
N GLN A 71 1.90 20.88 -2.21
CA GLN A 71 2.21 20.53 -3.59
C GLN A 71 2.15 19.04 -3.85
N ASN A 72 2.70 18.20 -2.93
CA ASN A 72 2.65 16.75 -3.06
C ASN A 72 1.20 16.23 -3.10
N ILE A 73 0.37 16.71 -2.17
CA ILE A 73 -1.03 16.30 -2.05
C ILE A 73 -1.83 16.73 -3.28
N ASP A 74 -1.72 18.00 -3.67
CA ASP A 74 -2.48 18.57 -4.79
C ASP A 74 -2.12 17.88 -6.11
N SER A 75 -0.81 17.76 -6.41
CA SER A 75 -0.34 17.16 -7.66
C SER A 75 -0.78 15.69 -7.80
N ASN A 76 -0.71 14.92 -6.71
CA ASN A 76 -1.14 13.53 -6.72
C ASN A 76 -2.66 13.40 -6.84
N THR A 77 -3.42 14.23 -6.10
CA THR A 77 -4.89 14.25 -6.15
C THR A 77 -5.40 14.57 -7.55
N LEU A 78 -4.87 15.62 -8.19
CA LEU A 78 -5.24 15.99 -9.57
C LEU A 78 -4.91 14.88 -10.56
N SER A 79 -3.74 14.28 -10.43
CA SER A 79 -3.32 13.18 -11.29
C SER A 79 -4.24 11.95 -11.16
N ILE A 80 -4.66 11.59 -9.94
CA ILE A 80 -5.59 10.48 -9.70
C ILE A 80 -6.97 10.78 -10.28
N LEU A 81 -7.50 11.98 -10.05
CA LEU A 81 -8.78 12.43 -10.64
C LEU A 81 -8.81 12.25 -12.14
N LYS A 82 -7.70 12.60 -12.82
CA LYS A 82 -7.63 12.54 -14.29
C LYS A 82 -7.76 11.12 -14.83
N PHE A 83 -7.06 10.13 -14.25
CA PHE A 83 -7.12 8.77 -14.79
C PHE A 83 -8.31 7.95 -14.30
N LEU A 84 -8.81 8.17 -13.07
CA LEU A 84 -10.02 7.51 -12.57
C LEU A 84 -11.31 8.18 -13.08
N LYS A 85 -11.20 9.42 -13.54
CA LYS A 85 -12.35 10.24 -13.97
C LYS A 85 -13.43 10.34 -12.90
N ILE A 86 -13.01 10.59 -11.65
CA ILE A 86 -13.93 10.82 -10.53
C ILE A 86 -14.61 12.18 -10.72
N ASN A 87 -15.91 12.24 -10.46
CA ASN A 87 -16.71 13.44 -10.59
C ASN A 87 -17.80 13.51 -9.50
N LYS A 88 -18.56 14.61 -9.44
CA LYS A 88 -19.58 14.88 -8.43
C LYS A 88 -20.70 13.84 -8.30
N LYS A 89 -20.91 13.00 -9.32
CA LYS A 89 -21.90 11.90 -9.29
C LYS A 89 -21.35 10.63 -8.62
N ASP A 90 -20.06 10.56 -8.35
CA ASP A 90 -19.47 9.40 -7.70
C ASP A 90 -19.77 9.39 -6.21
N THR A 91 -19.88 8.18 -5.68
CA THR A 91 -19.97 7.92 -4.25
C THR A 91 -18.97 6.84 -3.89
N THR A 92 -18.08 7.11 -2.94
CA THR A 92 -17.16 6.09 -2.40
C THR A 92 -17.55 5.69 -1.00
N ILE A 93 -17.15 4.48 -0.59
CA ILE A 93 -17.25 3.99 0.79
C ILE A 93 -15.83 3.81 1.35
N THR A 94 -15.60 4.21 2.60
CA THR A 94 -14.28 4.06 3.23
C THR A 94 -14.02 2.59 3.55
N THR A 95 -13.06 2.00 2.86
CA THR A 95 -12.57 0.63 3.08
C THR A 95 -11.15 0.61 3.66
N LEU A 96 -10.50 1.77 3.68
CA LEU A 96 -9.12 1.96 4.14
C LEU A 96 -9.06 3.16 5.09
N PRO A 97 -8.26 3.07 6.17
CA PRO A 97 -8.16 4.15 7.14
C PRO A 97 -7.49 5.40 6.54
N MET A 98 -7.91 6.59 6.98
CA MET A 98 -7.39 7.87 6.49
C MET A 98 -5.94 8.16 6.90
N ASN A 99 -5.43 7.51 7.94
CA ASN A 99 -4.02 7.58 8.34
C ASN A 99 -3.10 6.68 7.51
N TYR A 100 -3.65 5.99 6.54
CA TYR A 100 -2.93 5.31 5.48
C TYR A 100 -3.00 6.14 4.20
N VAL A 101 -1.85 6.38 3.56
CA VAL A 101 -1.76 7.27 2.40
C VAL A 101 -2.72 6.91 1.26
N TYR A 102 -3.05 5.63 1.08
CA TYR A 102 -4.05 5.20 0.09
C TYR A 102 -5.46 5.65 0.51
N GLY A 103 -5.86 5.41 1.75
CA GLY A 103 -7.14 5.87 2.27
C GLY A 103 -7.27 7.40 2.18
N LEU A 104 -6.23 8.13 2.60
CA LEU A 104 -6.18 9.58 2.48
C LEU A 104 -6.36 10.06 1.04
N SER A 105 -5.73 9.39 0.06
CA SER A 105 -5.85 9.76 -1.36
C SER A 105 -7.27 9.57 -1.91
N ILE A 106 -8.03 8.59 -1.40
CA ILE A 106 -9.43 8.39 -1.76
C ILE A 106 -10.27 9.57 -1.26
N ILE A 107 -10.07 9.96 0.00
CA ILE A 107 -10.78 11.10 0.60
C ILE A 107 -10.48 12.38 -0.19
N ASN A 108 -9.20 12.71 -0.39
CA ASN A 108 -8.79 13.92 -1.09
C ASN A 108 -9.36 14.00 -2.51
N THR A 109 -9.31 12.90 -3.27
CA THR A 109 -9.82 12.88 -4.65
C THR A 109 -11.34 13.05 -4.72
N HIS A 110 -12.09 12.42 -3.83
CA HIS A 110 -13.55 12.53 -3.83
C HIS A 110 -14.01 13.91 -3.32
N LEU A 111 -13.37 14.46 -2.29
CA LEU A 111 -13.65 15.82 -1.81
C LEU A 111 -13.37 16.85 -2.91
N LEU A 112 -12.22 16.77 -3.56
CA LEU A 112 -11.88 17.72 -4.64
C LEU A 112 -12.81 17.61 -5.84
N ALA A 113 -13.35 16.41 -6.12
CA ALA A 113 -14.34 16.19 -7.18
C ALA A 113 -15.76 16.63 -6.82
N GLY A 114 -16.01 17.05 -5.56
CA GLY A 114 -17.37 17.29 -5.05
C GLY A 114 -18.21 16.00 -4.97
N ALA A 115 -17.56 14.85 -4.86
CA ALA A 115 -18.19 13.53 -4.80
C ALA A 115 -18.55 13.15 -3.35
N LYS A 116 -19.53 12.25 -3.19
CA LYS A 116 -19.97 11.77 -1.87
C LYS A 116 -18.99 10.76 -1.29
N ILE A 117 -18.74 10.86 0.02
CA ILE A 117 -17.97 9.88 0.79
C ILE A 117 -18.86 9.31 1.88
N VAL A 118 -19.04 8.00 1.87
CA VAL A 118 -19.74 7.25 2.93
C VAL A 118 -18.71 6.73 3.91
N LEU A 119 -18.73 7.26 5.12
CA LEU A 119 -17.89 6.76 6.21
C LEU A 119 -18.45 5.43 6.69
N ASN A 120 -17.60 4.44 6.82
CA ASN A 120 -17.99 3.07 7.16
C ASN A 120 -17.01 2.44 8.14
N ASP A 121 -17.54 1.90 9.23
CA ASP A 121 -16.78 1.16 10.24
C ASP A 121 -17.03 -0.35 10.19
N TYR A 122 -17.91 -0.81 9.28
CA TYR A 122 -18.23 -2.22 9.14
C TYR A 122 -17.20 -2.95 8.29
N SER A 123 -16.85 -4.17 8.71
CA SER A 123 -16.05 -5.07 7.90
C SER A 123 -16.80 -5.49 6.63
N VAL A 124 -16.09 -5.79 5.55
CA VAL A 124 -16.67 -6.29 4.28
C VAL A 124 -17.36 -7.67 4.43
N VAL A 125 -17.15 -8.37 5.54
CA VAL A 125 -17.90 -9.62 5.85
C VAL A 125 -19.24 -9.35 6.52
N ASP A 126 -19.48 -8.13 7.02
CA ASP A 126 -20.71 -7.71 7.68
C ASP A 126 -21.79 -7.38 6.65
N LYS A 127 -23.01 -7.83 6.87
CA LYS A 127 -24.17 -7.54 6.00
C LYS A 127 -24.44 -6.04 5.89
N ARG A 128 -24.21 -5.27 6.96
CA ARG A 128 -24.39 -3.81 7.02
C ARG A 128 -23.49 -3.06 6.03
N PHE A 129 -22.28 -3.57 5.77
CA PHE A 129 -21.42 -3.02 4.72
C PHE A 129 -22.11 -3.09 3.35
N TRP A 130 -22.71 -4.23 3.03
CA TRP A 130 -23.38 -4.46 1.73
C TRP A 130 -24.70 -3.67 1.61
N SER A 131 -25.48 -3.59 2.68
CA SER A 131 -26.66 -2.71 2.73
C SER A 131 -26.25 -1.25 2.46
N SER A 132 -25.24 -0.74 3.19
CA SER A 132 -24.72 0.61 3.00
C SER A 132 -24.21 0.85 1.58
N LEU A 133 -23.60 -0.16 0.94
CA LEU A 133 -23.15 -0.08 -0.46
C LEU A 133 -24.31 0.11 -1.42
N ILE A 134 -25.39 -0.64 -1.24
CA ILE A 134 -26.61 -0.59 -2.09
C ILE A 134 -27.37 0.70 -1.85
N ASP A 135 -27.70 1.02 -0.59
CA ASP A 135 -28.51 2.17 -0.18
C ASP A 135 -27.89 3.49 -0.62
N ASN A 136 -26.57 3.59 -0.53
CA ASN A 136 -25.83 4.80 -0.93
C ASN A 136 -25.40 4.79 -2.40
N LYS A 137 -25.78 3.77 -3.18
CA LYS A 137 -25.40 3.64 -4.59
C LYS A 137 -23.89 3.85 -4.82
N ILE A 138 -23.08 3.13 -4.06
CA ILE A 138 -21.61 3.26 -4.12
C ILE A 138 -21.12 2.98 -5.53
N THR A 139 -20.28 3.87 -6.08
CA THR A 139 -19.78 3.78 -7.46
C THR A 139 -18.39 3.20 -7.57
N ASN A 140 -17.64 3.08 -6.48
CA ASN A 140 -16.31 2.51 -6.51
C ASN A 140 -15.92 1.82 -5.21
N ILE A 141 -15.13 0.74 -5.34
CA ILE A 141 -14.54 0.00 -4.23
C ILE A 141 -13.01 0.07 -4.37
N ASN A 142 -12.36 0.46 -3.30
CA ASN A 142 -10.91 0.67 -3.25
C ASN A 142 -10.28 -0.30 -2.26
N GLY A 143 -9.27 -1.06 -2.66
CA GLY A 143 -8.73 -2.09 -1.78
C GLY A 143 -7.25 -2.42 -1.96
N VAL A 144 -6.69 -2.93 -0.87
CA VAL A 144 -5.40 -3.62 -0.85
C VAL A 144 -5.60 -5.11 -1.19
N PRO A 145 -4.54 -5.89 -1.54
CA PRO A 145 -4.68 -7.30 -1.88
C PRO A 145 -5.46 -8.10 -0.84
N TYR A 146 -5.17 -7.92 0.45
CA TYR A 146 -5.84 -8.62 1.53
C TYR A 146 -7.36 -8.37 1.57
N LEU A 147 -7.80 -7.16 1.25
CA LEU A 147 -9.24 -6.88 1.14
C LEU A 147 -9.87 -7.72 0.02
N TYR A 148 -9.22 -7.80 -1.14
CA TYR A 148 -9.71 -8.61 -2.27
C TYR A 148 -9.65 -10.11 -2.00
N GLU A 149 -8.69 -10.59 -1.18
CA GLU A 149 -8.67 -11.98 -0.70
C GLU A 149 -9.93 -12.29 0.16
N ILE A 150 -10.32 -11.38 1.05
CA ILE A 150 -11.55 -11.53 1.86
C ILE A 150 -12.78 -11.47 0.96
N LEU A 151 -12.84 -10.49 0.06
CA LEU A 151 -13.94 -10.30 -0.87
C LEU A 151 -14.13 -11.52 -1.79
N ASP A 152 -13.04 -12.14 -2.28
CA ASP A 152 -13.12 -13.37 -3.08
C ASP A 152 -13.69 -14.53 -2.27
N LYS A 153 -13.27 -14.70 -1.00
CA LYS A 153 -13.80 -15.75 -0.10
C LYS A 153 -15.30 -15.64 0.15
N ILE A 154 -15.84 -14.43 0.23
CA ILE A 154 -17.28 -14.19 0.40
C ILE A 154 -18.02 -14.08 -0.91
N LYS A 155 -17.37 -14.45 -2.03
CA LYS A 155 -17.95 -14.46 -3.39
C LYS A 155 -18.60 -13.13 -3.78
N PHE A 156 -17.93 -12.01 -3.48
CA PHE A 156 -18.51 -10.68 -3.65
C PHE A 156 -18.94 -10.34 -5.09
N LEU A 157 -18.32 -10.95 -6.10
CA LEU A 157 -18.69 -10.76 -7.50
C LEU A 157 -20.08 -11.32 -7.88
N GLU A 158 -20.65 -12.16 -6.99
CA GLU A 158 -22.02 -12.69 -7.12
C GLU A 158 -23.07 -11.75 -6.48
N LYS A 159 -22.63 -10.71 -5.75
CA LYS A 159 -23.51 -9.73 -5.11
C LYS A 159 -24.01 -8.65 -6.08
N ASN A 160 -25.01 -7.89 -5.64
CA ASN A 160 -25.48 -6.74 -6.41
C ASN A 160 -24.42 -5.62 -6.42
N LEU A 161 -23.73 -5.50 -7.53
CA LEU A 161 -22.70 -4.48 -7.80
C LEU A 161 -23.12 -3.54 -8.94
N SER A 162 -24.42 -3.40 -9.20
CA SER A 162 -24.95 -2.63 -10.34
C SER A 162 -24.47 -1.18 -10.34
N SER A 163 -24.44 -0.52 -9.19
CA SER A 163 -23.98 0.87 -9.04
C SER A 163 -22.47 1.04 -9.20
N ILE A 164 -21.68 -0.03 -9.02
CA ILE A 164 -20.21 0.05 -9.09
C ILE A 164 -19.79 0.37 -10.53
N ARG A 165 -19.03 1.44 -10.69
CA ARG A 165 -18.44 1.89 -11.94
C ARG A 165 -17.01 1.38 -12.13
N PHE A 166 -16.24 1.36 -11.02
CA PHE A 166 -14.87 0.87 -11.07
C PHE A 166 -14.38 0.31 -9.72
N PHE A 167 -13.33 -0.51 -9.82
CA PHE A 167 -12.53 -0.99 -8.70
C PHE A 167 -11.12 -0.42 -8.77
N THR A 168 -10.47 -0.26 -7.63
CA THR A 168 -9.03 0.06 -7.58
C THR A 168 -8.29 -0.86 -6.64
N GLN A 169 -7.11 -1.29 -7.04
CA GLN A 169 -6.22 -2.11 -6.23
C GLN A 169 -4.83 -1.48 -6.18
N ALA A 170 -4.28 -1.35 -4.97
CA ALA A 170 -2.91 -0.89 -4.73
C ALA A 170 -2.37 -1.41 -3.38
N GLY A 171 -1.11 -1.08 -3.07
CA GLY A 171 -0.51 -1.34 -1.76
C GLY A 171 0.10 -2.71 -1.57
N GLY A 172 0.19 -3.50 -2.63
CA GLY A 172 0.82 -4.81 -2.67
C GLY A 172 0.47 -5.57 -3.94
N LYS A 173 1.13 -6.71 -4.15
CA LYS A 173 0.87 -7.60 -5.27
C LYS A 173 -0.36 -8.46 -4.97
N ILE A 174 -1.36 -8.40 -5.84
CA ILE A 174 -2.59 -9.20 -5.72
C ILE A 174 -2.33 -10.62 -6.26
N ASP A 175 -3.03 -11.61 -5.70
CA ASP A 175 -3.02 -12.99 -6.22
C ASP A 175 -3.48 -13.01 -7.68
N LYS A 176 -2.79 -13.78 -8.52
CA LYS A 176 -3.04 -13.84 -9.96
C LYS A 176 -4.42 -14.40 -10.31
N LYS A 177 -4.96 -15.34 -9.51
CA LYS A 177 -6.29 -15.92 -9.74
C LYS A 177 -7.36 -14.89 -9.43
N ILE A 178 -7.22 -14.16 -8.31
CA ILE A 178 -8.13 -13.07 -7.93
C ILE A 178 -8.06 -11.94 -8.97
N GLN A 179 -6.86 -11.58 -9.40
CA GLN A 179 -6.67 -10.57 -10.45
C GLN A 179 -7.39 -10.95 -11.75
N LYS A 180 -7.25 -12.21 -12.19
CA LYS A 180 -7.97 -12.73 -13.37
C LYS A 180 -9.49 -12.67 -13.20
N LYS A 181 -10.03 -13.13 -12.06
CA LYS A 181 -11.47 -13.08 -11.78
C LYS A 181 -12.01 -11.64 -11.85
N LEU A 182 -11.31 -10.68 -11.22
CA LEU A 182 -11.68 -9.26 -11.25
C LEU A 182 -11.70 -8.70 -12.68
N ILE A 183 -10.65 -8.97 -13.45
CA ILE A 183 -10.56 -8.51 -14.84
C ILE A 183 -11.71 -9.09 -15.65
N THR A 184 -11.93 -10.40 -15.59
CA THR A 184 -13.01 -11.07 -16.34
C THR A 184 -14.38 -10.51 -15.97
N PHE A 185 -14.65 -10.35 -14.67
CA PHE A 185 -15.89 -9.76 -14.18
C PHE A 185 -16.09 -8.33 -14.70
N CYS A 186 -15.06 -7.49 -14.60
CA CYS A 186 -15.15 -6.09 -15.03
C CYS A 186 -15.39 -5.97 -16.55
N LEU A 187 -14.69 -6.76 -17.35
CA LEU A 187 -14.89 -6.76 -18.81
C LEU A 187 -16.29 -7.23 -19.18
N LYS A 188 -16.78 -8.32 -18.57
CA LYS A 188 -18.13 -8.86 -18.83
C LYS A 188 -19.25 -7.88 -18.44
N ASN A 189 -19.05 -7.06 -17.41
CA ASN A 189 -20.09 -6.19 -16.85
C ASN A 189 -19.86 -4.69 -17.15
N SER A 190 -19.06 -4.35 -18.17
CA SER A 190 -18.75 -2.96 -18.56
C SER A 190 -18.23 -2.09 -17.40
N LYS A 191 -17.55 -2.70 -16.44
CA LYS A 191 -16.93 -2.03 -15.29
C LYS A 191 -15.42 -1.88 -15.52
N LYS A 192 -14.77 -1.02 -14.73
CA LYS A 192 -13.32 -0.78 -14.84
C LYS A 192 -12.59 -1.31 -13.62
N ILE A 193 -11.37 -1.76 -13.82
CA ILE A 193 -10.44 -2.10 -12.74
C ILE A 193 -9.10 -1.41 -13.01
N TYR A 194 -8.54 -0.78 -11.98
CA TYR A 194 -7.24 -0.12 -12.04
C TYR A 194 -6.29 -0.76 -11.05
N PHE A 195 -5.23 -1.37 -11.55
CA PHE A 195 -4.10 -1.81 -10.74
C PHE A 195 -3.11 -0.66 -10.66
N MET A 196 -2.78 -0.25 -9.43
CA MET A 196 -2.01 0.96 -9.18
C MET A 196 -0.79 0.65 -8.33
N TYR A 197 0.26 1.43 -8.55
CA TYR A 197 1.50 1.35 -7.82
C TYR A 197 1.79 2.68 -7.13
N GLY A 198 2.34 2.62 -5.91
CA GLY A 198 2.71 3.81 -5.17
C GLY A 198 3.29 3.53 -3.79
N ALA A 199 3.80 4.59 -3.19
CA ALA A 199 4.38 4.61 -1.86
C ALA A 199 3.99 5.88 -1.12
N ALA A 200 4.10 5.89 0.22
CA ALA A 200 3.84 7.08 1.01
C ALA A 200 4.82 8.21 0.66
N GLU A 201 6.06 7.83 0.34
CA GLU A 201 7.14 8.71 -0.09
C GLU A 201 6.87 9.43 -1.42
N ALA A 202 5.81 9.04 -2.14
CA ALA A 202 5.30 9.72 -3.33
C ALA A 202 3.80 10.01 -3.21
N THR A 203 3.32 10.29 -2.03
CA THR A 203 1.97 10.81 -1.71
C THR A 203 0.83 9.96 -2.28
N ALA A 204 1.01 8.67 -2.36
CA ALA A 204 0.12 7.59 -2.72
C ALA A 204 0.36 6.96 -4.10
N ARG A 205 0.27 7.68 -5.22
CA ARG A 205 0.31 7.06 -6.55
C ARG A 205 1.48 7.54 -7.39
N MET A 206 2.21 6.57 -7.92
CA MET A 206 3.30 6.78 -8.87
C MET A 206 2.95 6.24 -10.25
N GLY A 207 2.16 5.16 -10.30
CA GLY A 207 1.78 4.54 -11.57
C GLY A 207 0.43 3.84 -11.51
N TYR A 208 -0.12 3.57 -12.67
CA TYR A 208 -1.35 2.79 -12.82
C TYR A 208 -1.38 2.06 -14.16
N LEU A 209 -2.04 0.90 -14.17
CA LEU A 209 -2.35 0.18 -15.39
C LEU A 209 -3.70 0.69 -15.92
N PRO A 210 -3.75 1.35 -17.09
CA PRO A 210 -5.01 1.80 -17.67
C PRO A 210 -5.92 0.59 -17.94
N TRP A 211 -7.19 0.71 -17.57
CA TRP A 211 -8.15 -0.39 -17.59
C TRP A 211 -8.28 -1.10 -18.96
N LYS A 212 -8.07 -0.39 -20.06
CA LYS A 212 -8.10 -0.94 -21.42
C LYS A 212 -6.95 -1.94 -21.70
N TYR A 213 -5.88 -1.91 -20.93
CA TYR A 213 -4.73 -2.80 -21.08
C TYR A 213 -4.63 -3.90 -20.00
N VAL A 214 -5.63 -4.02 -19.11
CA VAL A 214 -5.54 -4.97 -17.97
C VAL A 214 -5.44 -6.43 -18.40
N LYS A 215 -5.98 -6.79 -19.57
CA LYS A 215 -5.87 -8.13 -20.13
C LYS A 215 -4.50 -8.36 -20.77
N GLU A 216 -4.07 -7.47 -21.65
CA GLU A 216 -2.82 -7.58 -22.42
C GLU A 216 -1.57 -7.38 -21.56
N LYS A 217 -1.64 -6.43 -20.62
CA LYS A 217 -0.53 -6.07 -19.72
C LYS A 217 -0.72 -6.63 -18.31
N PHE A 218 -1.25 -7.84 -18.22
CA PHE A 218 -1.49 -8.55 -16.97
C PHE A 218 -0.26 -8.56 -16.06
N GLY A 219 -0.43 -8.19 -14.79
CA GLY A 219 0.65 -8.13 -13.80
C GLY A 219 1.54 -6.89 -13.86
N SER A 220 1.29 -5.97 -14.83
CA SER A 220 2.00 -4.70 -14.90
C SER A 220 1.50 -3.71 -13.85
N ILE A 221 2.42 -2.86 -13.35
CA ILE A 221 2.09 -1.64 -12.58
C ILE A 221 1.73 -0.46 -13.49
N GLY A 222 1.75 -0.67 -14.81
CA GLY A 222 1.38 0.32 -15.81
C GLY A 222 2.49 1.31 -16.15
N LYS A 223 2.07 2.55 -16.33
CA LYS A 223 2.91 3.72 -16.64
C LYS A 223 2.82 4.74 -15.50
N ALA A 224 3.75 5.69 -15.47
CA ALA A 224 3.72 6.76 -14.49
C ALA A 224 2.42 7.57 -14.60
N VAL A 225 1.94 8.08 -13.47
CA VAL A 225 0.82 9.03 -13.43
C VAL A 225 1.18 10.33 -14.13
N GLN A 226 0.20 11.14 -14.48
CA GLN A 226 0.47 12.42 -15.12
C GLN A 226 1.33 13.31 -14.22
N GLY A 227 2.35 13.94 -14.82
CA GLY A 227 3.33 14.75 -14.10
C GLY A 227 4.46 13.94 -13.45
N GLY A 228 4.40 12.60 -13.51
CA GLY A 228 5.45 11.72 -13.06
C GLY A 228 6.20 11.03 -14.22
N LYS A 229 7.40 10.52 -13.92
CA LYS A 229 8.23 9.75 -14.85
C LYS A 229 8.82 8.53 -14.16
N PHE A 230 8.84 7.38 -14.86
CA PHE A 230 9.57 6.19 -14.47
C PHE A 230 10.79 5.99 -15.35
N TRP A 231 11.88 5.49 -14.76
CA TRP A 231 12.99 4.88 -15.48
C TRP A 231 13.63 3.80 -14.64
N LEU A 232 14.54 3.04 -15.25
CA LEU A 232 15.30 2.00 -14.57
C LEU A 232 16.77 2.41 -14.50
N GLU A 233 17.43 2.11 -13.38
CA GLU A 233 18.86 2.30 -13.19
C GLU A 233 19.55 0.96 -12.88
N ASP A 234 20.77 0.85 -13.35
CA ASP A 234 21.64 -0.28 -13.05
C ASP A 234 22.35 -0.11 -11.69
N LYS A 235 23.23 -1.06 -11.34
CA LYS A 235 24.00 -1.02 -10.08
C LYS A 235 24.91 0.20 -9.96
N ASN A 236 25.35 0.76 -11.08
CA ASN A 236 26.21 1.93 -11.15
C ASN A 236 25.39 3.24 -11.26
N LYS A 237 24.09 3.18 -10.99
CA LYS A 237 23.14 4.31 -11.08
C LYS A 237 23.04 4.90 -12.51
N LYS A 238 23.40 4.14 -13.53
CA LYS A 238 23.26 4.56 -14.93
C LYS A 238 21.88 4.18 -15.43
N LYS A 239 21.23 5.10 -16.16
CA LYS A 239 19.90 4.87 -16.74
C LYS A 239 19.93 3.77 -17.79
N ILE A 240 19.04 2.78 -17.65
CA ILE A 240 18.90 1.67 -18.59
C ILE A 240 18.01 2.13 -19.75
N LYS A 241 18.57 2.20 -20.95
CA LYS A 241 17.85 2.60 -22.19
C LYS A 241 17.13 1.41 -22.84
N HIS A 242 17.70 0.21 -22.73
CA HIS A 242 17.21 -1.01 -23.40
C HIS A 242 15.96 -1.58 -22.72
N ASN A 243 14.99 -2.01 -23.52
CA ASN A 243 13.82 -2.76 -23.06
C ASN A 243 14.25 -4.17 -22.57
N GLN A 244 13.42 -4.78 -21.73
CA GLN A 244 13.63 -6.11 -21.15
C GLN A 244 14.79 -6.23 -20.12
N LYS A 245 15.71 -5.27 -20.02
CA LYS A 245 16.69 -5.25 -18.93
C LYS A 245 16.01 -4.83 -17.62
N SER A 246 16.39 -5.47 -16.53
CA SER A 246 15.91 -5.15 -15.19
C SER A 246 16.85 -4.20 -14.48
N GLY A 247 16.28 -3.33 -13.65
CA GLY A 247 17.01 -2.39 -12.82
C GLY A 247 16.18 -1.90 -11.67
N GLU A 248 16.77 -1.04 -10.83
CA GLU A 248 16.02 -0.33 -9.80
C GLU A 248 15.04 0.63 -10.47
N LEU A 249 13.78 0.57 -10.05
CA LEU A 249 12.75 1.49 -10.50
C LEU A 249 12.93 2.83 -9.80
N ILE A 250 13.13 3.88 -10.60
CA ILE A 250 13.22 5.25 -10.12
C ILE A 250 11.97 6.00 -10.58
N TYR A 251 11.50 6.89 -9.72
CA TYR A 251 10.35 7.73 -9.99
C TYR A 251 10.70 9.20 -9.78
N SER A 252 10.17 10.09 -10.64
CA SER A 252 10.18 11.51 -10.37
C SER A 252 8.79 12.13 -10.55
N GLY A 253 8.51 13.15 -9.76
CA GLY A 253 7.26 13.90 -9.85
C GLY A 253 7.05 14.84 -8.66
N LYS A 254 6.23 15.87 -8.85
CA LYS A 254 5.88 16.85 -7.80
C LYS A 254 5.20 16.26 -6.57
N ASN A 255 4.78 15.00 -6.64
CA ASN A 255 4.19 14.25 -5.54
C ASN A 255 5.24 13.50 -4.70
N VAL A 256 6.52 13.58 -5.04
CA VAL A 256 7.61 13.02 -4.22
C VAL A 256 7.76 13.85 -2.95
N SER A 257 7.79 13.18 -1.82
CA SER A 257 7.92 13.74 -0.47
C SER A 257 9.31 14.35 -0.26
N PRO A 258 9.44 15.45 0.52
CA PRO A 258 10.75 15.98 0.93
C PRO A 258 11.46 15.09 1.99
N GLY A 259 10.99 13.87 2.22
CA GLY A 259 11.62 12.92 3.13
C GLY A 259 10.86 12.66 4.41
N TYR A 260 11.56 12.22 5.43
CA TYR A 260 10.99 11.82 6.72
C TYR A 260 11.20 12.88 7.79
N ALA A 261 10.31 12.90 8.78
CA ALA A 261 10.54 13.57 10.05
C ALA A 261 10.79 12.51 11.13
N LYS A 262 11.84 12.67 11.91
CA LYS A 262 12.15 11.84 13.09
C LYS A 262 11.65 12.51 14.37
N SER A 263 11.62 13.83 14.39
CA SER A 263 11.20 14.67 15.51
C SER A 263 10.66 16.01 15.01
N TYR A 264 10.31 16.92 15.92
CA TYR A 264 9.79 18.24 15.57
C TYR A 264 10.85 19.14 14.90
N GLU A 265 12.14 18.92 15.14
CA GLU A 265 13.22 19.66 14.50
C GLU A 265 13.20 19.51 12.97
N ASP A 266 12.87 18.32 12.48
CA ASP A 266 12.84 18.02 11.04
C ASP A 266 11.65 18.67 10.32
N LEU A 267 10.69 19.28 11.07
CA LEU A 267 9.48 19.84 10.46
C LEU A 267 9.73 21.15 9.72
N ASN A 268 10.83 21.84 10.01
CA ASN A 268 11.22 23.07 9.31
C ASN A 268 12.01 22.79 8.02
N GLU A 269 12.61 21.62 7.92
CA GLU A 269 13.43 21.26 6.76
C GLU A 269 12.58 21.03 5.51
N ASN A 270 12.98 21.61 4.40
CA ASN A 270 12.40 21.37 3.08
C ASN A 270 13.48 20.91 2.11
N ASN A 271 13.75 19.62 2.12
CA ASN A 271 14.66 18.99 1.15
C ASN A 271 13.84 18.64 -0.11
N ASN A 272 13.58 19.64 -0.96
CA ASN A 272 12.87 19.40 -2.21
C ASN A 272 13.67 18.44 -3.09
N CYS A 273 13.19 17.21 -3.17
CA CYS A 273 13.72 16.19 -4.06
C CYS A 273 12.55 15.61 -4.87
N ASP A 274 12.53 15.90 -6.16
CA ASP A 274 11.49 15.37 -7.05
C ASP A 274 11.78 13.92 -7.50
N ILE A 275 12.82 13.28 -6.97
CA ILE A 275 13.28 11.94 -7.36
C ILE A 275 13.18 11.00 -6.18
N LEU A 276 12.50 9.87 -6.37
CA LEU A 276 12.39 8.77 -5.41
C LEU A 276 13.09 7.52 -5.96
N ARG A 277 14.07 7.03 -5.21
CA ARG A 277 14.60 5.68 -5.35
C ARG A 277 13.68 4.73 -4.62
N THR A 278 12.94 3.91 -5.39
CA THR A 278 11.85 3.12 -4.80
C THR A 278 12.34 1.90 -4.01
N GLY A 279 13.55 1.44 -4.27
CA GLY A 279 14.07 0.16 -3.78
C GLY A 279 13.40 -1.05 -4.42
N ASP A 280 12.51 -0.85 -5.40
CA ASP A 280 11.88 -1.93 -6.14
C ASP A 280 12.65 -2.17 -7.44
N TYR A 281 12.87 -3.44 -7.79
CA TYR A 281 13.41 -3.85 -9.08
C TYR A 281 12.27 -4.08 -10.06
N ALA A 282 12.43 -3.59 -11.28
CA ALA A 282 11.46 -3.72 -12.34
C ALA A 282 12.09 -3.98 -13.70
N LYS A 283 11.26 -4.40 -14.64
CA LYS A 283 11.57 -4.40 -16.08
C LYS A 283 10.54 -3.58 -16.82
N ARG A 284 10.91 -3.05 -17.98
CA ARG A 284 10.03 -2.32 -18.89
C ARG A 284 9.84 -3.13 -20.18
N ASP A 285 8.60 -3.26 -20.67
CA ASP A 285 8.36 -3.85 -21.98
C ASP A 285 8.56 -2.84 -23.13
N LYS A 286 8.42 -3.30 -24.37
CA LYS A 286 8.56 -2.48 -25.58
C LYS A 286 7.55 -1.34 -25.67
N ASP A 287 6.38 -1.52 -25.07
CA ASP A 287 5.29 -0.54 -25.06
C ASP A 287 5.37 0.45 -23.87
N GLY A 288 6.44 0.34 -23.08
CA GLY A 288 6.72 1.23 -21.96
C GLY A 288 5.96 0.94 -20.67
N PHE A 289 5.41 -0.28 -20.53
CA PHE A 289 4.79 -0.74 -19.30
C PHE A 289 5.81 -1.37 -18.36
N TYR A 290 5.70 -1.10 -17.06
CA TYR A 290 6.63 -1.58 -16.05
C TYR A 290 6.04 -2.77 -15.29
N TYR A 291 6.91 -3.73 -14.95
CA TYR A 291 6.58 -4.94 -14.19
C TYR A 291 7.54 -5.07 -13.03
N LEU A 292 6.99 -5.14 -11.81
CA LEU A 292 7.81 -5.34 -10.62
C LEU A 292 8.34 -6.77 -10.54
N LEU A 293 9.62 -6.87 -10.23
CA LEU A 293 10.33 -8.13 -10.02
C LEU A 293 10.57 -8.43 -8.54
N GLY A 294 10.41 -7.42 -7.66
CA GLY A 294 10.54 -7.52 -6.22
C GLY A 294 11.39 -6.39 -5.64
N ARG A 295 11.51 -6.38 -4.32
CA ARG A 295 12.30 -5.37 -3.62
C ARG A 295 13.78 -5.73 -3.58
N SER A 296 14.64 -4.73 -3.57
CA SER A 296 16.10 -4.91 -3.49
C SER A 296 16.55 -5.63 -2.22
N ASP A 297 15.89 -5.38 -1.09
CA ASP A 297 16.12 -5.99 0.21
C ASP A 297 15.58 -7.43 0.35
N LYS A 298 14.78 -7.88 -0.62
CA LYS A 298 14.24 -9.25 -0.71
C LYS A 298 15.08 -10.19 -1.60
N PHE A 299 16.08 -9.67 -2.29
CA PHE A 299 17.01 -10.52 -3.03
C PHE A 299 18.09 -11.06 -2.10
N VAL A 300 18.21 -12.37 -2.06
CA VAL A 300 19.23 -13.09 -1.29
C VAL A 300 20.14 -13.89 -2.21
N LYS A 301 21.38 -14.11 -1.78
CA LYS A 301 22.33 -14.95 -2.51
C LYS A 301 22.56 -16.22 -1.70
N ILE A 302 22.14 -17.37 -2.23
CA ILE A 302 22.31 -18.69 -1.62
C ILE A 302 23.09 -19.57 -2.58
N GLN A 303 24.24 -20.09 -2.16
CA GLN A 303 25.12 -20.95 -2.97
C GLN A 303 25.37 -20.39 -4.38
N GLY A 304 25.66 -19.08 -4.47
CA GLY A 304 25.89 -18.39 -5.74
C GLY A 304 24.64 -17.96 -6.52
N ASN A 305 23.48 -18.55 -6.24
CA ASN A 305 22.21 -18.21 -6.90
C ASN A 305 21.57 -16.99 -6.29
N ARG A 306 21.17 -16.02 -7.12
CA ARG A 306 20.38 -14.85 -6.70
C ARG A 306 18.90 -15.21 -6.74
N LEU A 307 18.25 -15.15 -5.58
CA LEU A 307 16.83 -15.47 -5.41
C LEU A 307 16.06 -14.28 -4.87
N ASN A 308 14.84 -14.14 -5.30
CA ASN A 308 13.89 -13.23 -4.71
C ASN A 308 12.97 -13.99 -3.74
N LEU A 309 12.98 -13.60 -2.47
CA LEU A 309 12.13 -14.21 -1.45
C LEU A 309 10.64 -14.06 -1.75
N GLU A 310 10.23 -12.95 -2.39
CA GLU A 310 8.84 -12.75 -2.80
C GLU A 310 8.38 -13.73 -3.89
N ASP A 311 9.27 -14.19 -4.76
CA ASP A 311 8.91 -15.20 -5.75
C ASP A 311 8.63 -16.56 -5.12
N ILE A 312 9.30 -16.87 -4.00
CA ILE A 312 9.02 -18.07 -3.21
C ILE A 312 7.64 -17.92 -2.54
N GLU A 313 7.35 -16.75 -1.93
CA GLU A 313 6.07 -16.44 -1.31
C GLU A 313 4.91 -16.54 -2.33
N LEU A 314 5.10 -16.01 -3.52
CA LEU A 314 4.11 -16.08 -4.60
C LEU A 314 3.93 -17.51 -5.14
N TYR A 315 5.03 -18.26 -5.22
CA TYR A 315 4.96 -19.64 -5.67
C TYR A 315 4.19 -20.50 -4.67
N THR A 316 4.45 -20.37 -3.37
CA THR A 316 3.68 -21.10 -2.35
C THR A 316 2.21 -20.69 -2.36
N LEU A 317 1.92 -19.40 -2.57
CA LEU A 317 0.56 -18.90 -2.68
C LEU A 317 -0.19 -19.48 -3.89
N SER A 318 0.51 -19.80 -5.00
CA SER A 318 -0.13 -20.34 -6.21
C SER A 318 -0.82 -21.69 -6.01
N PHE A 319 -0.44 -22.43 -4.97
CA PHE A 319 -1.08 -23.68 -4.54
C PHE A 319 -1.77 -23.55 -3.16
N GLY A 320 -2.13 -22.32 -2.78
CA GLY A 320 -2.99 -22.02 -1.63
C GLY A 320 -2.25 -21.88 -0.29
N ILE A 321 -0.92 -21.97 -0.26
CA ILE A 321 -0.14 -21.78 0.96
C ILE A 321 0.40 -20.36 1.03
N LYS A 322 -0.12 -19.56 1.95
CA LYS A 322 0.43 -18.24 2.28
C LYS A 322 1.73 -18.44 3.06
N SER A 323 2.79 -17.75 2.66
CA SER A 323 4.07 -17.80 3.34
C SER A 323 4.74 -16.43 3.44
N ILE A 324 5.69 -16.31 4.35
CA ILE A 324 6.66 -15.20 4.43
C ILE A 324 8.06 -15.80 4.45
N CYS A 325 8.93 -15.27 3.60
CA CYS A 325 10.30 -15.70 3.50
C CYS A 325 11.27 -14.66 4.05
N LYS A 326 12.21 -15.11 4.86
CA LYS A 326 13.32 -14.30 5.37
C LYS A 326 14.63 -15.06 5.26
N LEU A 327 15.72 -14.33 5.06
CA LEU A 327 17.07 -14.91 5.22
C LEU A 327 17.33 -15.08 6.71
N ASN A 328 17.63 -16.29 7.14
CA ASN A 328 18.04 -16.63 8.50
C ASN A 328 19.41 -17.30 8.44
N LYS A 329 20.46 -16.57 8.84
CA LYS A 329 21.87 -16.97 8.64
C LYS A 329 22.13 -17.26 7.15
N LYS A 330 22.39 -18.52 6.80
CA LYS A 330 22.64 -18.97 5.40
C LYS A 330 21.46 -19.73 4.78
N LYS A 331 20.29 -19.77 5.46
CA LYS A 331 19.10 -20.50 5.00
C LYS A 331 17.93 -19.56 4.81
N ILE A 332 16.97 -19.96 4.00
CA ILE A 332 15.71 -19.25 3.79
C ILE A 332 14.68 -19.81 4.77
N ALA A 333 14.32 -19.03 5.79
CA ALA A 333 13.21 -19.36 6.67
C ALA A 333 11.89 -19.05 5.97
N ILE A 334 11.03 -20.05 5.84
CA ILE A 334 9.68 -19.96 5.26
C ILE A 334 8.68 -20.09 6.39
N PHE A 335 8.05 -19.00 6.77
CA PHE A 335 7.02 -18.96 7.79
C PHE A 335 5.67 -19.29 7.16
N VAL A 336 4.96 -20.27 7.72
CA VAL A 336 3.65 -20.74 7.28
C VAL A 336 2.72 -20.95 8.49
N GLU A 337 1.40 -20.96 8.28
CA GLU A 337 0.47 -21.27 9.36
C GLU A 337 0.53 -22.75 9.75
N LYS A 338 0.13 -23.10 10.99
CA LYS A 338 0.31 -24.42 11.61
C LYS A 338 -0.21 -25.61 10.79
N ASN A 339 -1.23 -25.42 9.96
CA ASN A 339 -1.92 -26.49 9.20
C ASN A 339 -1.18 -26.93 7.94
N VAL A 340 0.02 -26.40 7.67
CA VAL A 340 0.76 -26.71 6.45
C VAL A 340 1.62 -27.96 6.63
N ASP A 341 1.51 -28.90 5.69
CA ASP A 341 2.39 -30.07 5.61
C ASP A 341 3.76 -29.65 5.03
N GLU A 342 4.80 -29.79 5.86
CA GLU A 342 6.16 -29.38 5.53
C GLU A 342 6.78 -30.22 4.42
N LYS A 343 6.54 -31.53 4.43
CA LYS A 343 7.10 -32.44 3.41
C LYS A 343 6.52 -32.12 2.03
N MET A 344 5.22 -31.92 1.96
CA MET A 344 4.53 -31.49 0.74
C MET A 344 5.03 -30.14 0.25
N LEU A 345 5.19 -29.17 1.16
CA LEU A 345 5.68 -27.82 0.85
C LEU A 345 7.10 -27.87 0.24
N LEU A 346 8.03 -28.57 0.90
CA LEU A 346 9.41 -28.73 0.42
C LEU A 346 9.47 -29.44 -0.93
N LYS A 347 8.66 -30.50 -1.13
CA LYS A 347 8.57 -31.21 -2.42
C LYS A 347 8.12 -30.27 -3.54
N LYS A 348 7.11 -29.43 -3.30
CA LYS A 348 6.63 -28.45 -4.28
C LYS A 348 7.68 -27.37 -4.56
N ILE A 349 8.35 -26.84 -3.56
CA ILE A 349 9.39 -25.83 -3.71
C ILE A 349 10.56 -26.38 -4.55
N LYS A 350 11.00 -27.62 -4.29
CA LYS A 350 12.07 -28.30 -5.04
C LYS A 350 11.80 -28.36 -6.56
N ASN A 351 10.53 -28.53 -6.95
CA ASN A 351 10.16 -28.62 -8.36
C ASN A 351 10.30 -27.29 -9.14
N LYS A 352 10.44 -26.16 -8.46
CA LYS A 352 10.49 -24.82 -9.07
C LYS A 352 11.80 -24.09 -8.82
N ILE A 353 12.43 -24.34 -7.69
CA ILE A 353 13.58 -23.58 -7.23
C ILE A 353 14.80 -24.48 -7.22
N THR A 354 15.81 -24.09 -8.01
CA THR A 354 17.05 -24.85 -8.24
C THR A 354 18.05 -24.80 -7.08
N ILE A 355 17.54 -24.83 -5.83
CA ILE A 355 18.38 -24.86 -4.62
C ILE A 355 18.06 -26.11 -3.84
N HIS A 356 19.11 -26.71 -3.24
CA HIS A 356 18.95 -27.88 -2.40
C HIS A 356 17.98 -27.63 -1.24
N PRO A 357 17.05 -28.55 -0.92
CA PRO A 357 16.04 -28.39 0.14
C PRO A 357 16.61 -28.05 1.53
N SER A 358 17.85 -28.48 1.84
CA SER A 358 18.53 -28.17 3.11
C SER A 358 18.75 -26.66 3.35
N ASN A 359 18.63 -25.84 2.32
CA ASN A 359 18.71 -24.37 2.43
C ASN A 359 17.40 -23.73 2.87
N PHE A 360 16.32 -24.50 3.00
CA PHE A 360 15.05 -24.00 3.51
C PHE A 360 14.82 -24.46 4.96
N LEU A 361 14.24 -23.60 5.76
CA LEU A 361 13.81 -23.85 7.12
C LEU A 361 12.32 -23.48 7.22
N ILE A 362 11.46 -24.49 7.39
CA ILE A 362 10.03 -24.23 7.59
C ILE A 362 9.79 -23.86 9.04
N LYS A 363 9.14 -22.73 9.28
CA LYS A 363 8.72 -22.26 10.61
C LYS A 363 7.21 -22.11 10.67
N LYS A 364 6.56 -22.87 11.54
CA LYS A 364 5.09 -22.79 11.74
C LYS A 364 4.73 -21.67 12.69
N ILE A 365 3.78 -20.84 12.29
CA ILE A 365 3.21 -19.77 13.11
C ILE A 365 1.71 -19.96 13.30
N PRO A 366 1.10 -19.46 14.39
CA PRO A 366 -0.33 -19.61 14.63
C PRO A 366 -1.18 -18.94 13.54
N LYS A 367 -0.86 -17.69 13.21
CA LYS A 367 -1.53 -16.87 12.19
C LYS A 367 -0.62 -15.70 11.78
N PHE A 368 -0.75 -15.25 10.53
CA PHE A 368 0.00 -14.07 10.08
C PHE A 368 -0.50 -12.81 10.77
N PRO A 369 0.41 -11.99 11.36
CA PRO A 369 0.04 -10.74 11.98
C PRO A 369 -0.34 -9.71 10.90
N ILE A 370 -1.57 -9.22 10.97
CA ILE A 370 -2.10 -8.20 10.06
C ILE A 370 -2.14 -6.86 10.81
N ASN A 371 -1.59 -5.82 10.21
CA ASN A 371 -1.63 -4.48 10.77
C ASN A 371 -2.96 -3.76 10.45
N LYS A 372 -3.18 -2.57 11.04
CA LYS A 372 -4.39 -1.75 10.83
C LYS A 372 -4.62 -1.35 9.36
N ASN A 373 -3.58 -1.39 8.52
CA ASN A 373 -3.68 -1.09 7.09
C ASN A 373 -3.96 -2.33 6.24
N LEU A 374 -4.41 -3.41 6.85
CA LEU A 374 -4.70 -4.71 6.21
C LEU A 374 -3.47 -5.31 5.48
N LYS A 375 -2.25 -5.03 5.98
CA LYS A 375 -1.00 -5.59 5.48
C LYS A 375 -0.35 -6.50 6.50
N ILE A 376 0.40 -7.49 6.02
CA ILE A 376 1.20 -8.33 6.91
C ILE A 376 2.28 -7.48 7.59
N SER A 377 2.41 -7.64 8.90
CA SER A 377 3.43 -6.98 9.70
C SER A 377 4.72 -7.81 9.69
N TYR A 378 5.60 -7.60 8.72
CA TYR A 378 6.85 -8.36 8.55
C TYR A 378 7.84 -8.27 9.72
N ASN A 379 7.69 -7.29 10.60
CA ASN A 379 8.57 -7.09 11.77
C ASN A 379 7.99 -7.62 13.07
N HIS A 380 6.92 -8.42 12.99
CA HIS A 380 6.36 -9.04 14.18
C HIS A 380 7.35 -10.04 14.79
N LYS A 381 7.41 -10.13 16.14
CA LYS A 381 8.31 -11.01 16.89
C LYS A 381 8.30 -12.49 16.42
N MET A 382 7.18 -12.95 15.86
CA MET A 382 7.05 -14.30 15.30
C MET A 382 7.97 -14.61 14.10
N PHE A 383 8.57 -13.59 13.49
CA PHE A 383 9.46 -13.75 12.33
C PHE A 383 10.96 -13.58 12.66
N ASN A 384 11.30 -13.55 13.93
CA ASN A 384 12.68 -13.48 14.42
C ASN A 384 13.22 -14.86 14.76
#